data_360e5bc1552dc8295c81670a5f21b8c2
#
_entry.id   360e5bc1552dc8295c81670a5f21b8c2
#
_cell.length_a   1.000
_cell.length_b   1.000
_cell.length_c   1.000
_cell.angle_alpha   90.00
_cell.angle_beta   90.00
_cell.angle_gamma   90.00
#
_symmetry.space_group_name_H-M   'P 1'
#
loop_
_entity.id
_entity.type
_entity.pdbx_description
1 polymer ?
#
loop_
_entity_poly.entity_id
_entity_poly.type
_entity_poly.pdbx_seq_one_letter_code
_entity_poly.pdbx_strand_id
1 'polypeptide(L)'
;VLGRWLFPYTNRDEHGVQLEGGAAFALFCDAAEALPAMPQDIQQSLLEEAAALGITNPLVALEMIKGAPEVFDRLQGAAALRWRRAGRELLDDPGGQDRARSWFRLESAQAREYLSELAGRVDMADVAGLLRLYAQALAGRELVVQPVGVLTGRGIGWSATGRSSTDGTSVYLPNSIDTFEDHEANFAAFKVHTTLQATRLTHGSFDYVDGGDGTHLGATVRTRDGSGSTEDPVGRRPAMRVYYDRFEDRRLITWLFALVEGTRIDAVVTREYPGIAPWLERLRQHAADTRDQHRRPT
;
A
#
# COMPACT_ATOMS: atom_id res chain seq x y z
N VAL A 1 19.22 29.75 2.41
CA VAL A 1 18.33 29.01 3.32
C VAL A 1 19.15 28.13 4.26
N LEU A 2 20.12 27.35 3.76
CA LEU A 2 20.95 26.40 4.51
C LEU A 2 21.81 27.05 5.62
N GLY A 3 22.45 28.20 5.37
CA GLY A 3 23.29 28.87 6.35
C GLY A 3 22.53 29.41 7.58
N ARG A 4 21.21 29.54 7.53
CA ARG A 4 20.42 30.17 8.60
C ARG A 4 19.99 29.21 9.71
N TRP A 5 19.91 27.89 9.43
CA TRP A 5 19.50 26.90 10.43
C TRP A 5 20.64 26.00 10.93
N LEU A 6 21.75 25.92 10.20
CA LEU A 6 22.91 25.15 10.64
C LEU A 6 23.71 25.83 11.74
N PHE A 7 23.87 27.14 11.66
CA PHE A 7 24.70 27.88 12.58
C PHE A 7 24.34 27.81 14.06
N PRO A 8 23.06 27.78 14.47
CA PRO A 8 22.72 27.70 15.89
C PRO A 8 22.87 26.32 16.51
N TYR A 9 22.78 25.23 15.72
CA TYR A 9 22.46 23.89 16.22
C TYR A 9 23.60 22.87 16.09
N THR A 10 24.54 23.08 15.17
CA THR A 10 25.68 22.19 14.98
C THR A 10 26.93 22.64 15.71
N ASN A 11 26.77 23.55 16.63
CA ASN A 11 27.90 24.13 17.38
C ASN A 11 28.46 23.23 18.49
N ARG A 12 28.07 21.94 18.54
CA ARG A 12 28.59 21.00 19.55
C ARG A 12 29.06 19.71 18.87
N ASP A 13 30.23 19.26 19.27
CA ASP A 13 30.74 17.95 18.88
C ASP A 13 30.03 16.81 19.63
N GLU A 14 30.45 15.56 19.36
CA GLU A 14 29.92 14.36 20.02
C GLU A 14 30.15 14.33 21.55
N HIS A 15 31.01 15.19 22.07
CA HIS A 15 31.29 15.35 23.50
C HIS A 15 30.58 16.57 24.11
N GLY A 16 29.73 17.27 23.33
CA GLY A 16 28.99 18.46 23.79
C GLY A 16 29.85 19.74 23.79
N VAL A 17 31.07 19.71 23.24
CA VAL A 17 31.95 20.87 23.13
C VAL A 17 31.45 21.79 22.02
N GLN A 18 31.43 23.09 22.26
CA GLN A 18 31.02 24.07 21.28
C GLN A 18 32.01 24.13 20.11
N LEU A 19 31.52 23.82 18.89
CA LEU A 19 32.31 23.90 17.67
C LEU A 19 32.39 25.34 17.17
N GLU A 20 33.54 25.72 16.61
CA GLU A 20 33.64 26.94 15.83
C GLU A 20 32.77 26.82 14.56
N GLY A 21 32.17 27.93 14.10
CA GLY A 21 31.20 27.93 12.99
C GLY A 21 31.75 27.26 11.71
N GLY A 22 33.06 27.32 11.45
CA GLY A 22 33.67 26.62 10.33
C GLY A 22 33.66 25.09 10.45
N ALA A 23 33.87 24.56 11.67
CA ALA A 23 33.85 23.11 11.90
C ALA A 23 32.41 22.56 11.79
N ALA A 24 31.41 23.27 12.30
CA ALA A 24 29.99 22.89 12.17
C ALA A 24 29.54 22.89 10.70
N PHE A 25 30.01 23.86 9.91
CA PHE A 25 29.73 23.92 8.47
C PHE A 25 30.41 22.77 7.71
N ALA A 26 31.65 22.41 8.06
CA ALA A 26 32.35 21.29 7.45
C ALA A 26 31.65 19.95 7.69
N LEU A 27 31.14 19.69 8.92
CA LEU A 27 30.34 18.51 9.25
C LEU A 27 29.04 18.43 8.44
N PHE A 28 28.40 19.57 8.20
CA PHE A 28 27.21 19.60 7.35
C PHE A 28 27.55 19.31 5.89
N CYS A 29 28.64 19.91 5.34
CA CYS A 29 29.06 19.65 3.98
C CYS A 29 29.36 18.16 3.75
N ASP A 30 30.07 17.54 4.70
CA ASP A 30 30.37 16.10 4.69
C ASP A 30 29.04 15.27 4.71
N ALA A 31 28.12 15.60 5.60
CA ALA A 31 26.82 14.90 5.69
C ALA A 31 25.97 15.09 4.42
N ALA A 32 26.08 16.23 3.74
CA ALA A 32 25.28 16.58 2.59
C ALA A 32 25.92 16.20 1.23
N GLU A 33 27.14 15.64 1.24
CA GLU A 33 27.93 15.37 0.01
C GLU A 33 27.17 14.49 -1.00
N ALA A 34 26.43 13.50 -0.53
CA ALA A 34 25.70 12.56 -1.37
C ALA A 34 24.24 13.01 -1.72
N LEU A 35 23.74 14.09 -1.13
CA LEU A 35 22.38 14.57 -1.38
C LEU A 35 22.08 14.93 -2.84
N PRO A 36 23.03 15.50 -3.63
CA PRO A 36 22.77 15.84 -5.03
C PRO A 36 22.37 14.67 -5.92
N ALA A 37 22.63 13.42 -5.51
CA ALA A 37 22.19 12.22 -6.21
C ALA A 37 20.66 11.95 -6.06
N MET A 38 20.01 12.60 -5.09
CA MET A 38 18.59 12.42 -4.82
C MET A 38 17.73 13.45 -5.57
N PRO A 39 16.44 13.16 -5.87
CA PRO A 39 15.48 14.13 -6.41
C PRO A 39 15.35 15.38 -5.51
N GLN A 40 15.15 16.54 -6.11
CA GLN A 40 15.16 17.83 -5.41
C GLN A 40 14.04 17.96 -4.36
N ASP A 41 12.86 17.42 -4.62
CA ASP A 41 11.73 17.39 -3.71
C ASP A 41 12.02 16.53 -2.46
N ILE A 42 12.69 15.41 -2.65
CA ILE A 42 13.14 14.52 -1.55
C ILE A 42 14.22 15.23 -0.72
N GLN A 43 15.22 15.86 -1.37
CA GLN A 43 16.23 16.66 -0.68
C GLN A 43 15.59 17.73 0.18
N GLN A 44 14.62 18.49 -0.36
CA GLN A 44 13.95 19.56 0.36
C GLN A 44 13.20 19.03 1.59
N SER A 45 12.39 17.98 1.43
CA SER A 45 11.66 17.35 2.52
C SER A 45 12.59 16.85 3.63
N LEU A 46 13.69 16.19 3.25
CA LEU A 46 14.70 15.71 4.19
C LEU A 46 15.36 16.86 4.98
N LEU A 47 15.74 17.93 4.29
CA LEU A 47 16.40 19.07 4.91
C LEU A 47 15.46 19.86 5.82
N GLU A 48 14.18 19.98 5.49
CA GLU A 48 13.17 20.58 6.36
C GLU A 48 12.99 19.76 7.64
N GLU A 49 12.91 18.44 7.52
CA GLU A 49 12.79 17.52 8.67
C GLU A 49 14.06 17.53 9.53
N ALA A 50 15.24 17.51 8.91
CA ALA A 50 16.53 17.59 9.59
C ALA A 50 16.70 18.94 10.30
N ALA A 51 16.22 20.04 9.72
CA ALA A 51 16.22 21.36 10.36
C ALA A 51 15.41 21.38 11.64
N ALA A 52 14.20 20.83 11.61
CA ALA A 52 13.35 20.73 12.80
C ALA A 52 14.00 19.87 13.90
N LEU A 53 14.57 18.73 13.52
CA LEU A 53 15.28 17.82 14.42
C LEU A 53 16.56 18.46 14.99
N GLY A 54 17.29 19.21 14.18
CA GLY A 54 18.54 19.86 14.54
C GLY A 54 18.42 20.89 15.67
N ILE A 55 17.23 21.40 15.93
CA ILE A 55 16.97 22.33 17.06
C ILE A 55 17.29 21.66 18.39
N THR A 56 16.92 20.41 18.56
CA THR A 56 17.07 19.67 19.82
C THR A 56 18.18 18.62 19.77
N ASN A 57 18.42 18.04 18.60
CA ASN A 57 19.33 16.90 18.41
C ASN A 57 20.20 17.08 17.15
N PRO A 58 21.13 18.03 17.13
CA PRO A 58 21.89 18.40 15.92
C PRO A 58 22.71 17.25 15.34
N LEU A 59 23.34 16.40 16.17
CA LEU A 59 24.12 15.25 15.71
C LEU A 59 23.25 14.18 15.08
N VAL A 60 22.05 13.93 15.63
CA VAL A 60 21.09 12.99 15.04
C VAL A 60 20.58 13.50 13.68
N ALA A 61 20.36 14.81 13.54
CA ALA A 61 19.96 15.43 12.28
C ALA A 61 21.04 15.27 11.20
N LEU A 62 22.31 15.43 11.55
CA LEU A 62 23.44 15.21 10.62
C LEU A 62 23.51 13.75 10.17
N GLU A 63 23.39 12.79 11.10
CA GLU A 63 23.39 11.37 10.76
C GLU A 63 22.19 11.00 9.86
N MET A 64 21.03 11.61 10.09
CA MET A 64 19.85 11.42 9.23
C MET A 64 20.12 11.91 7.79
N ILE A 65 20.78 13.06 7.61
CA ILE A 65 21.17 13.57 6.30
C ILE A 65 22.18 12.62 5.65
N LYS A 66 23.20 12.19 6.40
CA LYS A 66 24.31 11.35 5.90
C LYS A 66 23.83 9.95 5.47
N GLY A 67 22.91 9.34 6.23
CA GLY A 67 22.36 8.02 5.91
C GLY A 67 21.24 8.03 4.85
N ALA A 68 20.67 9.21 4.54
CA ALA A 68 19.52 9.32 3.65
C ALA A 68 19.73 8.75 2.24
N PRO A 69 20.88 8.92 1.56
CA PRO A 69 21.08 8.36 0.22
C PRO A 69 20.99 6.84 0.18
N GLU A 70 21.61 6.13 1.14
CA GLU A 70 21.53 4.67 1.22
C GLU A 70 20.10 4.18 1.48
N VAL A 71 19.36 4.90 2.32
CA VAL A 71 17.94 4.60 2.56
C VAL A 71 17.10 4.87 1.32
N PHE A 72 17.38 5.97 0.59
CA PHE A 72 16.65 6.33 -0.62
C PHE A 72 16.85 5.30 -1.74
N ASP A 73 18.02 4.71 -1.87
CA ASP A 73 18.26 3.64 -2.85
C ASP A 73 17.38 2.40 -2.63
N ARG A 74 16.93 2.18 -1.39
CA ARG A 74 16.13 1.02 -1.00
C ARG A 74 14.66 1.34 -0.75
N LEU A 75 14.35 2.54 -0.26
CA LEU A 75 12.99 2.96 0.12
C LEU A 75 12.57 4.22 -0.62
N GLN A 76 11.35 4.23 -1.10
CA GLN A 76 10.74 5.41 -1.73
C GLN A 76 9.41 5.76 -1.04
N GLY A 77 8.92 6.98 -1.29
CA GLY A 77 7.60 7.42 -0.86
C GLY A 77 7.33 7.24 0.64
N ALA A 78 6.20 6.66 0.96
CA ALA A 78 5.74 6.47 2.33
C ALA A 78 6.65 5.54 3.17
N ALA A 79 7.36 4.61 2.56
CA ALA A 79 8.29 3.71 3.26
C ALA A 79 9.48 4.48 3.85
N ALA A 80 10.08 5.39 3.07
CA ALA A 80 11.17 6.24 3.54
C ALA A 80 10.73 7.17 4.68
N LEU A 81 9.50 7.69 4.62
CA LEU A 81 8.92 8.49 5.71
C LEU A 81 8.75 7.68 6.99
N ARG A 82 8.25 6.45 6.89
CA ARG A 82 8.09 5.55 8.05
C ARG A 82 9.44 5.24 8.70
N TRP A 83 10.46 4.94 7.90
CA TRP A 83 11.80 4.67 8.41
C TRP A 83 12.38 5.86 9.19
N ARG A 84 12.26 7.08 8.64
CA ARG A 84 12.69 8.30 9.32
C ARG A 84 11.92 8.56 10.60
N ARG A 85 10.61 8.35 10.58
CA ARG A 85 9.75 8.49 11.75
C ARG A 85 10.15 7.52 12.87
N ALA A 86 10.37 6.25 12.56
CA ALA A 86 10.80 5.26 13.54
C ALA A 86 12.14 5.64 14.20
N GLY A 87 13.10 6.16 13.42
CA GLY A 87 14.36 6.67 13.98
C GLY A 87 14.20 7.87 14.92
N ARG A 88 13.22 8.73 14.65
CA ARG A 88 12.90 9.88 15.52
C ARG A 88 12.18 9.48 16.81
N GLU A 89 11.29 8.50 16.74
CA GLU A 89 10.57 7.98 17.92
C GLU A 89 11.53 7.40 18.96
N LEU A 90 12.73 6.96 18.55
CA LEU A 90 13.76 6.52 19.50
C LEU A 90 14.22 7.64 20.46
N LEU A 91 14.07 8.92 20.06
CA LEU A 91 14.47 10.06 20.89
C LEU A 91 13.56 10.30 22.10
N ASP A 92 12.36 9.73 22.10
CA ASP A 92 11.39 9.87 23.19
C ASP A 92 11.81 9.04 24.43
N ASP A 93 12.74 8.10 24.25
CA ASP A 93 13.24 7.23 25.31
C ASP A 93 14.51 7.80 25.98
N PRO A 94 14.76 7.51 27.26
CA PRO A 94 16.04 7.83 27.92
C PRO A 94 17.23 7.16 27.18
N GLY A 95 18.25 7.96 26.87
CA GLY A 95 19.41 7.49 26.07
C GLY A 95 19.12 7.25 24.59
N GLY A 96 17.99 7.76 24.09
CA GLY A 96 17.56 7.59 22.70
C GLY A 96 18.46 8.24 21.65
N GLN A 97 19.27 9.24 22.02
CA GLN A 97 20.15 9.92 21.06
C GLN A 97 21.17 8.96 20.41
N ASP A 98 21.85 8.13 21.19
CA ASP A 98 22.82 7.18 20.65
C ASP A 98 22.14 6.09 19.81
N ARG A 99 20.95 5.63 20.22
CA ARG A 99 20.15 4.68 19.44
C ARG A 99 19.67 5.30 18.13
N ALA A 100 19.19 6.54 18.14
CA ALA A 100 18.77 7.24 16.94
C ALA A 100 19.95 7.50 15.98
N ARG A 101 21.16 7.84 16.50
CA ARG A 101 22.38 7.96 15.69
C ARG A 101 22.72 6.63 15.02
N SER A 102 22.78 5.52 15.79
CA SER A 102 23.04 4.19 15.23
C SER A 102 21.98 3.75 14.24
N TRP A 103 20.72 4.16 14.44
CA TRP A 103 19.64 3.93 13.50
C TRP A 103 19.89 4.60 12.16
N PHE A 104 20.14 5.92 12.17
CA PHE A 104 20.34 6.69 10.94
C PHE A 104 21.65 6.35 10.23
N ARG A 105 22.67 5.82 10.93
CA ARG A 105 23.90 5.25 10.36
C ARG A 105 23.72 3.84 9.80
N LEU A 106 22.55 3.20 9.96
CA LEU A 106 22.32 1.79 9.62
C LEU A 106 23.26 0.82 10.35
N GLU A 107 23.81 1.22 11.49
CA GLU A 107 24.74 0.40 12.29
C GLU A 107 23.99 -0.59 13.18
N SER A 108 22.77 -0.26 13.66
CA SER A 108 21.98 -1.15 14.49
C SER A 108 21.35 -2.29 13.67
N ALA A 109 21.30 -3.51 14.24
CA ALA A 109 20.63 -4.64 13.62
C ALA A 109 19.16 -4.33 13.37
N GLN A 110 18.49 -3.68 14.33
CA GLN A 110 17.08 -3.29 14.25
C GLN A 110 16.81 -2.33 13.08
N ALA A 111 17.69 -1.34 12.82
CA ALA A 111 17.53 -0.43 11.69
C ALA A 111 17.61 -1.17 10.35
N ARG A 112 18.58 -2.10 10.21
CA ARG A 112 18.74 -2.89 9.00
C ARG A 112 17.61 -3.86 8.74
N GLU A 113 17.11 -4.51 9.78
CA GLU A 113 15.96 -5.40 9.71
C GLU A 113 14.71 -4.64 9.29
N TYR A 114 14.42 -3.51 9.93
CA TYR A 114 13.27 -2.67 9.58
C TYR A 114 13.37 -2.06 8.18
N LEU A 115 14.58 -1.67 7.75
CA LEU A 115 14.83 -1.23 6.38
C LEU A 115 14.51 -2.33 5.35
N SER A 116 14.93 -3.57 5.64
CA SER A 116 14.64 -4.73 4.78
C SER A 116 13.14 -5.04 4.71
N GLU A 117 12.46 -4.99 5.86
CA GLU A 117 11.00 -5.17 5.94
C GLU A 117 10.26 -4.11 5.10
N LEU A 118 10.63 -2.84 5.26
CA LEU A 118 10.02 -1.75 4.49
C LEU A 118 10.34 -1.81 3.00
N ALA A 119 11.51 -2.30 2.61
CA ALA A 119 11.91 -2.40 1.21
C ALA A 119 11.07 -3.41 0.41
N GLY A 120 10.60 -4.48 1.05
CA GLY A 120 9.69 -5.43 0.42
C GLY A 120 8.25 -4.91 0.30
N ARG A 121 7.81 -4.05 1.21
CA ARG A 121 6.44 -3.56 1.28
C ARG A 121 6.11 -2.59 0.14
N VAL A 122 4.89 -2.72 -0.39
CA VAL A 122 4.31 -1.75 -1.32
C VAL A 122 3.10 -1.10 -0.68
N ASP A 123 3.05 0.23 -0.67
CA ASP A 123 1.88 0.98 -0.23
C ASP A 123 1.02 1.37 -1.42
N MET A 124 -0.30 1.22 -1.26
CA MET A 124 -1.26 1.58 -2.29
C MET A 124 -1.13 3.05 -2.72
N ALA A 125 -0.82 3.96 -1.79
CA ALA A 125 -0.68 5.38 -2.08
C ALA A 125 0.39 5.67 -3.15
N ASP A 126 1.48 4.90 -3.14
CA ASP A 126 2.61 5.07 -4.07
C ASP A 126 2.27 4.55 -5.48
N VAL A 127 1.38 3.56 -5.58
CA VAL A 127 1.06 2.88 -6.85
C VAL A 127 -0.37 3.13 -7.35
N ALA A 128 -1.20 3.91 -6.62
CA ALA A 128 -2.62 4.10 -6.92
C ALA A 128 -2.88 4.64 -8.34
N GLY A 129 -2.06 5.59 -8.79
CA GLY A 129 -2.19 6.16 -10.15
C GLY A 129 -1.98 5.12 -11.24
N LEU A 130 -0.95 4.29 -11.09
CA LEU A 130 -0.64 3.22 -12.03
C LEU A 130 -1.71 2.12 -12.01
N LEU A 131 -2.16 1.70 -10.81
CA LEU A 131 -3.21 0.69 -10.67
C LEU A 131 -4.55 1.15 -11.23
N ARG A 132 -4.86 2.45 -11.12
CA ARG A 132 -6.06 3.02 -11.74
C ARG A 132 -6.00 2.91 -13.27
N LEU A 133 -4.91 3.33 -13.90
CA LEU A 133 -4.72 3.22 -15.35
C LEU A 133 -4.78 1.75 -15.79
N TYR A 134 -4.16 0.86 -15.05
CA TYR A 134 -4.19 -0.58 -15.29
C TYR A 134 -5.61 -1.14 -15.19
N ALA A 135 -6.37 -0.80 -14.14
CA ALA A 135 -7.77 -1.22 -13.98
C ALA A 135 -8.67 -0.72 -15.12
N GLN A 136 -8.48 0.55 -15.53
CA GLN A 136 -9.22 1.14 -16.64
C GLN A 136 -8.90 0.45 -17.98
N ALA A 137 -7.63 0.12 -18.23
CA ALA A 137 -7.22 -0.63 -19.43
C ALA A 137 -7.86 -2.02 -19.47
N LEU A 138 -7.93 -2.73 -18.34
CA LEU A 138 -8.58 -4.04 -18.24
C LEU A 138 -10.10 -3.96 -18.44
N ALA A 139 -10.74 -2.94 -17.86
CA ALA A 139 -12.18 -2.82 -17.87
C ALA A 139 -12.74 -2.13 -19.13
N GLY A 140 -11.91 -1.44 -19.91
CA GLY A 140 -12.33 -0.64 -21.08
C GLY A 140 -13.22 0.55 -20.74
N ARG A 141 -13.23 0.97 -19.45
CA ARG A 141 -14.03 2.11 -18.94
C ARG A 141 -13.34 2.77 -17.75
N GLU A 142 -13.79 3.95 -17.40
CA GLU A 142 -13.31 4.61 -16.18
C GLU A 142 -13.67 3.80 -14.94
N LEU A 143 -12.65 3.60 -14.10
CA LEU A 143 -12.78 2.95 -12.80
C LEU A 143 -12.06 3.79 -11.75
N VAL A 144 -12.64 3.83 -10.56
CA VAL A 144 -12.02 4.40 -9.38
C VAL A 144 -11.33 3.28 -8.61
N VAL A 145 -10.06 3.52 -8.23
CA VAL A 145 -9.30 2.61 -7.38
C VAL A 145 -9.09 3.30 -6.04
N GLN A 146 -9.54 2.67 -4.96
CA GLN A 146 -9.53 3.22 -3.60
C GLN A 146 -8.99 2.20 -2.59
N PRO A 147 -8.44 2.67 -1.46
CA PRO A 147 -8.08 1.77 -0.37
C PRO A 147 -9.34 1.17 0.30
N VAL A 148 -9.25 -0.08 0.67
CA VAL A 148 -10.33 -0.84 1.34
C VAL A 148 -10.81 -0.19 2.64
N GLY A 149 -9.95 0.57 3.32
CA GLY A 149 -10.29 1.32 4.52
C GLY A 149 -11.44 2.34 4.34
N VAL A 150 -11.68 2.82 3.12
CA VAL A 150 -12.81 3.72 2.81
C VAL A 150 -14.16 3.01 2.99
N LEU A 151 -14.25 1.69 2.73
CA LEU A 151 -15.47 0.91 2.93
C LEU A 151 -15.83 0.74 4.41
N THR A 152 -14.82 0.62 5.27
CA THR A 152 -15.02 0.47 6.71
C THR A 152 -15.70 1.71 7.30
N GLY A 153 -15.33 2.90 6.83
CA GLY A 153 -15.94 4.17 7.22
C GLY A 153 -17.40 4.35 6.73
N ARG A 154 -17.82 3.59 5.71
CA ARG A 154 -19.19 3.64 5.15
C ARG A 154 -20.13 2.56 5.70
N GLY A 155 -19.69 1.75 6.68
CA GLY A 155 -20.53 0.69 7.28
C GLY A 155 -20.89 -0.45 6.32
N ILE A 156 -20.20 -0.59 5.20
CA ILE A 156 -20.39 -1.69 4.23
C ILE A 156 -19.63 -2.90 4.76
N GLY A 157 -20.32 -3.75 5.51
CA GLY A 157 -19.84 -4.76 6.44
C GLY A 157 -19.08 -5.97 5.90
N TRP A 158 -18.55 -5.97 4.66
CA TRP A 158 -17.84 -7.13 4.08
C TRP A 158 -16.32 -6.99 4.05
N SER A 159 -15.79 -5.79 4.25
CA SER A 159 -14.36 -5.50 4.09
C SER A 159 -13.57 -5.52 5.41
N ALA A 160 -14.12 -6.07 6.47
CA ALA A 160 -13.43 -6.20 7.77
C ALA A 160 -12.12 -7.02 7.74
N THR A 161 -11.78 -7.61 6.60
CA THR A 161 -10.60 -8.50 6.45
C THR A 161 -9.46 -7.90 5.63
N GLY A 162 -9.50 -6.61 5.26
CA GLY A 162 -8.42 -5.99 4.45
C GLY A 162 -8.26 -6.57 3.03
N ARG A 163 -9.19 -7.41 2.57
CA ARG A 163 -9.14 -8.05 1.24
C ARG A 163 -9.62 -7.10 0.15
N SER A 164 -9.08 -7.26 -1.05
CA SER A 164 -9.57 -6.55 -2.24
C SER A 164 -11.04 -6.88 -2.52
N SER A 165 -11.81 -5.87 -2.96
CA SER A 165 -13.23 -6.00 -3.27
C SER A 165 -13.65 -5.02 -4.35
N THR A 166 -14.90 -5.14 -4.80
CA THR A 166 -15.53 -4.18 -5.71
C THR A 166 -17.01 -4.04 -5.38
N ASP A 167 -17.56 -2.85 -5.62
CA ASP A 167 -18.98 -2.53 -5.47
C ASP A 167 -19.73 -2.48 -6.81
N GLY A 168 -19.08 -2.85 -7.91
CA GLY A 168 -19.63 -2.76 -9.27
C GLY A 168 -19.16 -1.52 -10.04
N THR A 169 -18.64 -0.49 -9.37
CA THR A 169 -18.17 0.77 -9.96
C THR A 169 -16.72 1.11 -9.62
N SER A 170 -16.28 0.66 -8.46
CA SER A 170 -14.94 0.94 -7.92
C SER A 170 -14.21 -0.34 -7.54
N VAL A 171 -12.90 -0.30 -7.61
CA VAL A 171 -12.00 -1.36 -7.13
C VAL A 171 -11.40 -0.91 -5.80
N TYR A 172 -11.56 -1.73 -4.78
CA TYR A 172 -11.00 -1.49 -3.45
C TYR A 172 -9.84 -2.45 -3.20
N LEU A 173 -8.67 -1.90 -2.85
CA LEU A 173 -7.43 -2.64 -2.66
C LEU A 173 -6.91 -2.48 -1.22
N PRO A 174 -6.10 -3.41 -0.72
CA PRO A 174 -5.42 -3.25 0.56
C PRO A 174 -4.63 -1.93 0.61
N ASN A 175 -4.48 -1.35 1.81
CA ASN A 175 -3.67 -0.14 1.99
C ASN A 175 -2.19 -0.38 1.69
N SER A 176 -1.74 -1.62 1.90
CA SER A 176 -0.37 -2.06 1.63
C SER A 176 -0.33 -3.56 1.42
N ILE A 177 0.68 -4.04 0.73
CA ILE A 177 1.02 -5.47 0.58
C ILE A 177 2.48 -5.66 0.98
N ASP A 178 2.72 -6.59 1.89
CA ASP A 178 4.01 -7.03 2.43
C ASP A 178 4.08 -8.56 2.53
N THR A 179 3.37 -9.23 1.63
CA THR A 179 3.21 -10.69 1.60
C THR A 179 4.52 -11.42 1.26
N PHE A 180 5.36 -10.79 0.45
CA PHE A 180 6.64 -11.30 -0.02
C PHE A 180 7.78 -10.39 0.45
N GLU A 181 8.99 -10.94 0.53
CA GLU A 181 10.20 -10.15 0.85
C GLU A 181 10.58 -9.17 -0.26
N ASP A 182 10.13 -9.43 -1.48
CA ASP A 182 10.48 -8.69 -2.68
C ASP A 182 9.39 -7.68 -3.07
N HIS A 183 9.80 -6.43 -3.29
CA HIS A 183 8.93 -5.33 -3.70
C HIS A 183 8.20 -5.61 -5.04
N GLU A 184 8.91 -6.22 -6.02
CA GLU A 184 8.30 -6.55 -7.31
C GLU A 184 7.17 -7.57 -7.15
N ALA A 185 7.37 -8.58 -6.30
CA ALA A 185 6.35 -9.59 -6.00
C ALA A 185 5.14 -8.97 -5.28
N ASN A 186 5.34 -8.04 -4.35
CA ASN A 186 4.25 -7.34 -3.68
C ASN A 186 3.50 -6.38 -4.61
N PHE A 187 4.22 -5.73 -5.53
CA PHE A 187 3.57 -4.94 -6.58
C PHE A 187 2.79 -5.85 -7.57
N ALA A 188 3.34 -7.00 -7.94
CA ALA A 188 2.63 -7.99 -8.75
C ALA A 188 1.36 -8.49 -8.04
N ALA A 189 1.38 -8.65 -6.72
CA ALA A 189 0.19 -8.98 -5.93
C ALA A 189 -0.89 -7.89 -6.04
N PHE A 190 -0.53 -6.61 -6.03
CA PHE A 190 -1.48 -5.53 -6.34
C PHE A 190 -2.09 -5.66 -7.73
N LYS A 191 -1.27 -5.97 -8.75
CA LYS A 191 -1.78 -6.20 -10.12
C LYS A 191 -2.74 -7.40 -10.17
N VAL A 192 -2.43 -8.50 -9.47
CA VAL A 192 -3.34 -9.66 -9.36
C VAL A 192 -4.66 -9.25 -8.73
N HIS A 193 -4.63 -8.57 -7.57
CA HIS A 193 -5.85 -8.10 -6.91
C HIS A 193 -6.67 -7.19 -7.81
N THR A 194 -6.02 -6.26 -8.51
CA THR A 194 -6.68 -5.35 -9.46
C THR A 194 -7.31 -6.12 -10.62
N THR A 195 -6.59 -7.08 -11.21
CA THR A 195 -7.10 -7.92 -12.32
C THR A 195 -8.31 -8.73 -11.88
N LEU A 196 -8.27 -9.37 -10.71
CA LEU A 196 -9.41 -10.13 -10.19
C LEU A 196 -10.67 -9.27 -10.03
N GLN A 197 -10.53 -8.05 -9.49
CA GLN A 197 -11.68 -7.16 -9.31
C GLN A 197 -12.16 -6.56 -10.63
N ALA A 198 -11.26 -6.16 -11.54
CA ALA A 198 -11.64 -5.68 -12.87
C ALA A 198 -12.34 -6.78 -13.68
N THR A 199 -11.86 -8.03 -13.61
CA THR A 199 -12.48 -9.19 -14.28
C THR A 199 -13.90 -9.45 -13.76
N ARG A 200 -14.16 -9.29 -12.47
CA ARG A 200 -15.52 -9.37 -11.91
C ARG A 200 -16.45 -8.36 -12.53
N LEU A 201 -15.97 -7.14 -12.78
CA LEU A 201 -16.74 -6.05 -13.39
C LEU A 201 -17.02 -6.28 -14.88
N THR A 202 -16.11 -6.94 -15.60
CA THR A 202 -16.23 -7.18 -17.04
C THR A 202 -16.91 -8.49 -17.40
N HIS A 203 -16.95 -9.45 -16.45
CA HIS A 203 -17.47 -10.80 -16.67
C HIS A 203 -18.79 -11.09 -15.91
N GLY A 204 -19.55 -10.04 -15.61
CA GLY A 204 -20.93 -10.16 -15.16
C GLY A 204 -21.14 -10.72 -13.74
N SER A 205 -20.12 -10.60 -12.83
CA SER A 205 -20.28 -11.06 -11.45
C SER A 205 -21.43 -10.36 -10.70
N PHE A 206 -21.90 -9.22 -11.20
CA PHE A 206 -22.95 -8.39 -10.60
C PHE A 206 -24.22 -8.29 -11.48
N ASP A 207 -24.21 -8.93 -12.65
CA ASP A 207 -25.30 -8.87 -13.64
C ASP A 207 -26.39 -9.90 -13.29
N TYR A 208 -26.89 -9.85 -12.06
CA TYR A 208 -28.01 -10.68 -11.65
C TYR A 208 -29.32 -10.03 -12.09
N VAL A 209 -30.05 -10.71 -12.98
CA VAL A 209 -31.41 -10.33 -13.36
C VAL A 209 -32.38 -11.31 -12.69
N ASP A 210 -33.31 -10.80 -11.89
CA ASP A 210 -34.38 -11.59 -11.31
C ASP A 210 -35.37 -11.95 -12.41
N GLY A 211 -35.17 -13.09 -13.07
CA GLY A 211 -36.20 -13.69 -13.93
C GLY A 211 -37.23 -14.37 -13.03
N GLY A 212 -38.42 -13.79 -12.89
CA GLY A 212 -39.47 -14.23 -11.95
C GLY A 212 -39.92 -15.70 -11.99
N ASP A 213 -39.28 -16.56 -12.79
CA ASP A 213 -39.54 -18.00 -12.91
C ASP A 213 -38.36 -18.91 -12.51
N GLY A 214 -37.26 -18.36 -12.01
CA GLY A 214 -36.16 -19.15 -11.45
C GLY A 214 -35.24 -19.88 -12.44
N THR A 215 -35.39 -19.68 -13.76
CA THR A 215 -34.71 -20.49 -14.78
C THR A 215 -33.50 -19.86 -15.47
N HIS A 216 -33.15 -18.61 -15.19
CA HIS A 216 -32.02 -17.96 -15.86
C HIS A 216 -30.94 -17.43 -14.92
N LEU A 217 -30.03 -18.30 -14.51
CA LEU A 217 -28.66 -17.96 -14.14
C LEU A 217 -27.89 -17.73 -15.44
N GLY A 218 -27.67 -16.48 -15.83
CA GLY A 218 -26.66 -16.17 -16.85
C GLY A 218 -27.15 -15.79 -18.24
N ALA A 219 -28.11 -14.88 -18.37
CA ALA A 219 -28.32 -14.17 -19.63
C ALA A 219 -27.58 -12.82 -19.57
N THR A 220 -26.45 -12.74 -20.23
CA THR A 220 -25.73 -11.48 -20.48
C THR A 220 -26.56 -10.64 -21.42
N VAL A 221 -27.38 -9.73 -20.91
CA VAL A 221 -27.98 -8.69 -21.73
C VAL A 221 -26.92 -7.62 -21.96
N ARG A 222 -26.21 -7.75 -23.06
CA ARG A 222 -25.43 -6.66 -23.66
C ARG A 222 -26.44 -5.61 -24.19
N THR A 223 -26.77 -4.62 -23.38
CA THR A 223 -27.35 -3.41 -23.92
C THR A 223 -26.25 -2.62 -24.61
N ARG A 224 -26.31 -2.64 -25.95
CA ARG A 224 -25.37 -2.00 -26.88
C ARG A 224 -25.81 -0.58 -27.18
N ASP A 225 -26.31 0.16 -26.22
CA ASP A 225 -26.71 1.55 -26.40
C ASP A 225 -26.10 2.40 -25.30
N GLY A 226 -25.16 3.24 -25.71
CA GLY A 226 -24.36 4.14 -24.87
C GLY A 226 -25.13 5.36 -24.34
N SER A 227 -26.33 5.17 -23.80
CA SER A 227 -27.10 6.21 -23.12
C SER A 227 -27.76 5.66 -21.86
N GLY A 228 -26.95 5.31 -20.87
CA GLY A 228 -27.42 4.94 -19.55
C GLY A 228 -27.09 6.03 -18.54
N SER A 229 -27.96 7.00 -18.37
CA SER A 229 -27.99 7.83 -17.17
C SER A 229 -28.20 6.91 -15.97
N THR A 230 -27.15 6.74 -15.17
CA THR A 230 -27.22 6.06 -13.87
C THR A 230 -27.80 6.99 -12.82
N GLU A 231 -29.09 7.30 -12.95
CA GLU A 231 -29.87 7.72 -11.79
C GLU A 231 -30.43 6.43 -11.15
N ASP A 232 -29.86 6.05 -10.02
CA ASP A 232 -30.47 5.04 -9.16
C ASP A 232 -31.84 5.53 -8.74
N PRO A 233 -32.94 4.87 -9.18
CA PRO A 233 -34.26 5.23 -8.68
C PRO A 233 -34.29 4.87 -7.19
N VAL A 234 -34.46 5.89 -6.36
CA VAL A 234 -34.62 5.81 -4.90
C VAL A 234 -35.52 4.63 -4.56
N GLY A 235 -34.94 3.57 -3.99
CA GLY A 235 -35.68 2.42 -3.45
C GLY A 235 -35.45 1.04 -4.06
N ARG A 236 -34.69 0.88 -5.15
CA ARG A 236 -34.35 -0.47 -5.66
C ARG A 236 -33.21 -1.08 -4.85
N ARG A 237 -33.51 -2.19 -4.18
CA ARG A 237 -32.48 -3.01 -3.49
C ARG A 237 -31.50 -3.56 -4.55
N PRO A 238 -30.17 -3.59 -4.27
CA PRO A 238 -29.23 -4.24 -5.16
C PRO A 238 -29.66 -5.67 -5.49
N ALA A 239 -29.64 -6.05 -6.77
CA ALA A 239 -30.14 -7.33 -7.26
C ALA A 239 -29.55 -8.54 -6.51
N MET A 240 -28.26 -8.51 -6.19
CA MET A 240 -27.59 -9.55 -5.38
C MET A 240 -28.15 -9.66 -3.96
N ARG A 241 -28.62 -8.57 -3.36
CA ARG A 241 -29.24 -8.61 -2.04
C ARG A 241 -30.57 -9.36 -2.10
N VAL A 242 -31.38 -9.12 -3.13
CA VAL A 242 -32.63 -9.83 -3.37
C VAL A 242 -32.40 -11.33 -3.58
N TYR A 243 -31.32 -11.69 -4.30
CA TYR A 243 -30.91 -13.07 -4.47
C TYR A 243 -30.59 -13.76 -3.13
N TYR A 244 -29.75 -13.15 -2.29
CA TYR A 244 -29.37 -13.74 -1.00
C TYR A 244 -30.53 -13.82 0.00
N ASP A 245 -31.50 -12.90 -0.06
CA ASP A 245 -32.66 -12.87 0.83
C ASP A 245 -33.68 -14.02 0.54
N ARG A 246 -33.49 -14.80 -0.54
CA ARG A 246 -34.28 -15.98 -0.86
C ARG A 246 -33.92 -17.24 -0.06
N PHE A 247 -32.78 -17.22 0.60
CA PHE A 247 -32.23 -18.36 1.33
C PHE A 247 -32.32 -18.11 2.84
N GLU A 248 -32.71 -19.16 3.58
CA GLU A 248 -32.78 -19.10 5.06
C GLU A 248 -31.45 -18.73 5.69
N ASP A 249 -30.31 -19.37 5.26
CA ASP A 249 -28.99 -19.03 5.71
C ASP A 249 -28.28 -18.14 4.69
N ARG A 250 -28.51 -16.84 4.83
CA ARG A 250 -27.88 -15.82 4.00
C ARG A 250 -26.35 -15.84 4.09
N ARG A 251 -25.77 -16.15 5.26
CA ARG A 251 -24.32 -16.18 5.43
C ARG A 251 -23.72 -17.32 4.64
N LEU A 252 -24.31 -18.50 4.73
CA LEU A 252 -23.87 -19.69 4.00
C LEU A 252 -23.92 -19.45 2.49
N ILE A 253 -25.06 -18.99 1.97
CA ILE A 253 -25.20 -18.79 0.50
C ILE A 253 -24.26 -17.71 -0.01
N THR A 254 -24.04 -16.66 0.75
CA THR A 254 -23.09 -15.62 0.37
C THR A 254 -21.65 -16.17 0.33
N TRP A 255 -21.29 -16.99 1.31
CA TRP A 255 -19.99 -17.65 1.34
C TRP A 255 -19.79 -18.63 0.17
N LEU A 256 -20.81 -19.47 -0.10
CA LEU A 256 -20.81 -20.40 -1.24
C LEU A 256 -20.72 -19.66 -2.57
N PHE A 257 -21.50 -18.60 -2.76
CA PHE A 257 -21.41 -17.76 -3.95
C PHE A 257 -20.02 -17.17 -4.12
N ALA A 258 -19.45 -16.59 -3.05
CA ALA A 258 -18.10 -16.01 -3.10
C ALA A 258 -17.04 -17.05 -3.46
N LEU A 259 -17.18 -18.29 -3.00
CA LEU A 259 -16.27 -19.39 -3.31
C LEU A 259 -16.38 -19.81 -4.78
N VAL A 260 -17.59 -20.08 -5.27
CA VAL A 260 -17.82 -20.51 -6.65
C VAL A 260 -17.43 -19.41 -7.62
N GLU A 261 -17.87 -18.18 -7.36
CA GLU A 261 -17.56 -17.03 -8.18
C GLU A 261 -16.06 -16.70 -8.15
N GLY A 262 -15.41 -16.83 -7.01
CA GLY A 262 -13.96 -16.72 -6.89
C GLY A 262 -13.25 -17.70 -7.81
N THR A 263 -13.65 -18.97 -7.80
CA THR A 263 -13.06 -20.01 -8.65
C THR A 263 -13.31 -19.73 -10.15
N ARG A 264 -14.51 -19.25 -10.50
CA ARG A 264 -14.84 -18.87 -11.89
C ARG A 264 -13.95 -17.74 -12.38
N ILE A 265 -13.83 -16.67 -11.62
CA ILE A 265 -12.99 -15.51 -11.95
C ILE A 265 -11.52 -15.90 -12.05
N ASP A 266 -11.03 -16.73 -11.14
CA ASP A 266 -9.66 -17.24 -11.17
C ASP A 266 -9.37 -18.01 -12.46
N ALA A 267 -10.30 -18.86 -12.92
CA ALA A 267 -10.18 -19.59 -14.18
C ALA A 267 -10.17 -18.63 -15.39
N VAL A 268 -11.01 -17.58 -15.36
CA VAL A 268 -11.03 -16.54 -16.41
C VAL A 268 -9.68 -15.80 -16.43
N VAL A 269 -9.19 -15.35 -15.29
CA VAL A 269 -7.92 -14.61 -15.20
C VAL A 269 -6.76 -15.47 -15.68
N THR A 270 -6.71 -16.74 -15.31
CA THR A 270 -5.66 -17.65 -15.75
C THR A 270 -5.66 -17.83 -17.27
N ARG A 271 -6.85 -17.88 -17.90
CA ARG A 271 -7.00 -18.06 -19.35
C ARG A 271 -6.71 -16.78 -20.14
N GLU A 272 -7.22 -15.63 -19.68
CA GLU A 272 -7.23 -14.40 -20.46
C GLU A 272 -6.03 -13.50 -20.18
N TYR A 273 -5.40 -13.66 -19.00
CA TYR A 273 -4.26 -12.87 -18.59
C TYR A 273 -3.04 -13.73 -18.23
N PRO A 274 -2.42 -14.39 -19.22
CA PRO A 274 -1.33 -15.35 -18.98
C PRO A 274 -0.11 -14.73 -18.27
N GLY A 275 0.11 -13.41 -18.41
CA GLY A 275 1.16 -12.69 -17.69
C GLY A 275 0.88 -12.50 -16.17
N ILE A 276 -0.38 -12.62 -15.75
CA ILE A 276 -0.79 -12.52 -14.34
C ILE A 276 -0.93 -13.91 -13.68
N ALA A 277 -1.21 -14.96 -14.47
CA ALA A 277 -1.46 -16.30 -13.97
C ALA A 277 -0.37 -16.85 -13.02
N PRO A 278 0.94 -16.71 -13.29
CA PRO A 278 1.99 -17.18 -12.37
C PRO A 278 1.95 -16.46 -11.00
N TRP A 279 1.65 -15.16 -10.99
CA TRP A 279 1.56 -14.39 -9.77
C TRP A 279 0.30 -14.73 -8.97
N LEU A 280 -0.81 -15.01 -9.64
CA LEU A 280 -2.03 -15.51 -9.00
C LEU A 280 -1.78 -16.86 -8.33
N GLU A 281 -1.07 -17.77 -8.99
CA GLU A 281 -0.72 -19.06 -8.40
C GLU A 281 0.22 -18.91 -7.20
N ARG A 282 1.23 -18.05 -7.30
CA ARG A 282 2.14 -17.75 -6.18
C ARG A 282 1.41 -17.20 -4.95
N LEU A 283 0.43 -16.30 -5.15
CA LEU A 283 -0.41 -15.79 -4.06
C LEU A 283 -1.29 -16.87 -3.43
N ARG A 284 -1.82 -17.79 -4.23
CA ARG A 284 -2.63 -18.91 -3.73
C ARG A 284 -1.79 -19.87 -2.91
N GLN A 285 -0.60 -20.21 -3.39
CA GLN A 285 0.31 -21.08 -2.65
C GLN A 285 0.67 -20.46 -1.31
N HIS A 286 1.08 -19.19 -1.29
CA HIS A 286 1.37 -18.48 -0.04
C HIS A 286 0.17 -18.50 0.94
N ALA A 287 -1.05 -18.24 0.44
CA ALA A 287 -2.25 -18.29 1.27
C ALA A 287 -2.59 -19.69 1.78
N ALA A 288 -2.24 -20.75 1.05
CA ALA A 288 -2.40 -22.13 1.49
C ALA A 288 -1.39 -22.47 2.59
N ASP A 289 -0.11 -22.15 2.38
CA ASP A 289 0.98 -22.40 3.33
C ASP A 289 0.74 -21.70 4.67
N THR A 290 0.28 -20.43 4.63
CA THR A 290 -0.06 -19.65 5.83
C THR A 290 -1.21 -20.28 6.61
N ARG A 291 -2.24 -20.81 5.91
CA ARG A 291 -3.36 -21.51 6.58
C ARG A 291 -2.92 -22.81 7.24
N ASP A 292 -2.04 -23.57 6.62
CA ASP A 292 -1.55 -24.83 7.16
C ASP A 292 -0.65 -24.61 8.39
N GLN A 293 0.13 -23.53 8.43
CA GLN A 293 0.90 -23.13 9.60
C GLN A 293 0.00 -22.80 10.81
N HIS A 294 -1.14 -22.13 10.59
CA HIS A 294 -2.10 -21.81 11.66
C HIS A 294 -2.95 -23.01 12.13
N ARG A 295 -2.98 -24.10 11.36
CA ARG A 295 -3.72 -25.33 11.71
C ARG A 295 -2.90 -26.36 12.47
N ARG A 296 -1.58 -26.24 12.53
CA ARG A 296 -0.73 -27.14 13.32
C ARG A 296 -0.82 -26.74 14.79
N PRO A 297 -1.46 -27.53 15.68
CA PRO A 297 -1.39 -27.29 17.13
C PRO A 297 0.06 -27.48 17.57
N THR A 298 0.55 -26.55 18.37
CA THR A 298 1.82 -26.67 19.12
C THR A 298 1.73 -27.75 20.16
#